data_438e7a6198d5ec2138a1ea27812f8313
#
_entry.id   438e7a6198d5ec2138a1ea27812f8313
#
_cell.length_a   1.000
_cell.length_b   1.000
_cell.length_c   1.000
_cell.angle_alpha   90.00
_cell.angle_beta   90.00
_cell.angle_gamma   90.00
#
_symmetry.space_group_name_H-M   'P 1'
#
loop_
_entity.id
_entity.type
_entity.pdbx_description
1 polymer ?
#
loop_
_entity_poly.entity_id
_entity_poly.type
_entity_poly.pdbx_seq_one_letter_code
_entity_poly.pdbx_strand_id
1 'polypeptide(L)'
;MVEASLDIDFDYLFTELMDLNSFFQRLGRVNRKGIKSVDEYNCFVYTRIDENILQRGKGGFVDETMYQLSKEALEKFDGKMSELKKLKMLDETFTTEKVLQCSYMEKVNRTLAFLQYIRVDELKKEESCLRNIFSYTIIPRSTYDENKQEIETFVEELKKKND
;
A
#
# COMPACT_ATOMS: atom_id res chain seq x y z
N MET A 1 -1.02 8.64 2.45
CA MET A 1 -1.94 9.64 1.89
C MET A 1 -1.43 10.31 0.62
N VAL A 2 -0.11 10.47 0.44
CA VAL A 2 0.48 11.09 -0.79
C VAL A 2 0.29 10.23 -2.04
N GLU A 3 -0.02 8.95 -1.88
CA GLU A 3 -0.31 8.00 -2.97
C GLU A 3 -1.73 8.15 -3.54
N ALA A 4 -2.63 8.78 -2.79
CA ALA A 4 -3.99 9.06 -3.27
C ALA A 4 -3.96 10.03 -4.48
N SER A 5 -4.99 9.98 -5.31
CA SER A 5 -5.12 10.70 -6.58
C SER A 5 -5.22 12.23 -6.42
N LEU A 6 -4.32 12.82 -5.66
CA LEU A 6 -4.24 14.27 -5.47
C LEU A 6 -3.33 14.87 -6.55
N ASP A 7 -3.79 15.93 -7.19
CA ASP A 7 -2.99 16.70 -8.15
C ASP A 7 -2.11 17.72 -7.42
N ILE A 8 -1.12 17.21 -6.68
CA ILE A 8 -0.19 18.00 -5.89
C ILE A 8 1.20 17.87 -6.50
N ASP A 9 1.95 18.96 -6.50
CA ASP A 9 3.33 19.06 -6.96
C ASP A 9 4.22 19.62 -5.86
N PHE A 10 4.90 18.75 -5.14
CA PHE A 10 5.81 19.09 -4.05
C PHE A 10 7.19 19.51 -4.56
N ASP A 11 7.92 20.26 -3.74
CA ASP A 11 9.33 20.61 -4.01
C ASP A 11 10.27 19.51 -3.48
N TYR A 12 9.98 18.96 -2.32
CA TYR A 12 10.78 17.95 -1.63
C TYR A 12 9.94 16.76 -1.19
N LEU A 13 10.58 15.58 -1.16
CA LEU A 13 10.03 14.34 -0.61
C LEU A 13 10.96 13.80 0.47
N PHE A 14 10.43 13.65 1.67
CA PHE A 14 11.02 12.87 2.76
C PHE A 14 10.11 11.67 2.99
N THR A 15 10.61 10.46 2.78
CA THR A 15 9.76 9.26 2.81
C THR A 15 10.48 8.06 3.36
N GLU A 16 9.74 7.20 4.04
CA GLU A 16 10.19 5.86 4.38
C GLU A 16 10.01 4.92 3.19
N LEU A 17 10.92 3.97 3.06
CA LEU A 17 10.82 2.93 2.05
C LEU A 17 9.89 1.82 2.53
N MET A 18 8.91 1.46 1.70
CA MET A 18 8.11 0.25 1.83
C MET A 18 8.42 -0.72 0.69
N ASP A 19 8.19 -0.28 -0.54
CA ASP A 19 8.54 -0.94 -1.79
C ASP A 19 8.76 0.10 -2.89
N LEU A 20 9.33 -0.31 -4.03
CA LEU A 20 9.63 0.60 -5.13
C LEU A 20 8.38 1.20 -5.78
N ASN A 21 7.26 0.45 -5.86
CA ASN A 21 6.04 0.97 -6.48
C ASN A 21 5.46 2.12 -5.68
N SER A 22 5.27 1.91 -4.38
CA SER A 22 4.81 2.95 -3.44
C SER A 22 5.77 4.14 -3.43
N PHE A 23 7.08 3.88 -3.46
CA PHE A 23 8.09 4.93 -3.54
C PHE A 23 7.95 5.74 -4.84
N PHE A 24 7.86 5.10 -6.00
CA PHE A 24 7.74 5.80 -7.28
C PHE A 24 6.42 6.56 -7.44
N GLN A 25 5.34 6.08 -6.84
CA GLN A 25 4.07 6.83 -6.78
C GLN A 25 4.22 8.14 -6.01
N ARG A 26 4.92 8.11 -4.86
CA ARG A 26 5.22 9.32 -4.07
C ARG A 26 6.20 10.23 -4.80
N LEU A 27 7.27 9.67 -5.38
CA LEU A 27 8.25 10.42 -6.17
C LEU A 27 7.61 11.13 -7.38
N GLY A 28 6.60 10.52 -8.01
CA GLY A 28 5.84 11.12 -9.10
C GLY A 28 5.01 12.35 -8.71
N ARG A 29 5.00 12.73 -7.42
CA ARG A 29 4.37 13.96 -6.91
C ARG A 29 5.38 15.07 -6.62
N VAL A 30 6.65 14.84 -6.88
CA VAL A 30 7.74 15.79 -6.62
C VAL A 30 8.25 16.34 -7.94
N ASN A 31 8.26 17.67 -8.08
CA ASN A 31 8.65 18.33 -9.34
C ASN A 31 8.03 17.65 -10.58
N ARG A 32 6.74 17.36 -10.49
CA ARG A 32 6.00 16.52 -11.44
C ARG A 32 6.13 17.00 -12.89
N LYS A 33 6.18 18.30 -13.09
CA LYS A 33 6.34 18.91 -14.41
C LYS A 33 7.80 19.04 -14.84
N GLY A 34 8.77 18.76 -13.96
CA GLY A 34 10.19 18.86 -14.22
C GLY A 34 10.70 20.31 -14.45
N ILE A 35 9.92 21.30 -14.06
CA ILE A 35 10.22 22.73 -14.31
C ILE A 35 10.83 23.43 -13.10
N LYS A 36 10.76 22.81 -11.91
CA LYS A 36 11.30 23.40 -10.69
C LYS A 36 12.82 23.21 -10.65
N SER A 37 13.52 24.25 -10.26
CA SER A 37 14.96 24.18 -10.00
C SER A 37 15.23 23.28 -8.80
N VAL A 38 16.23 22.42 -8.90
CA VAL A 38 16.69 21.53 -7.83
C VAL A 38 18.20 21.73 -7.70
N ASP A 39 18.63 22.17 -6.53
CA ASP A 39 20.04 22.51 -6.31
C ASP A 39 20.91 21.25 -6.26
N GLU A 40 20.55 20.28 -5.42
CA GLU A 40 21.27 19.02 -5.27
C GLU A 40 20.33 17.82 -5.30
N TYR A 41 19.55 17.64 -4.22
CA TYR A 41 18.56 16.56 -4.09
C TYR A 41 17.21 17.11 -3.63
N ASN A 42 16.14 16.55 -4.16
CA ASN A 42 14.77 16.86 -3.75
C ASN A 42 14.00 15.63 -3.24
N CYS A 43 14.67 14.49 -3.12
CA CYS A 43 14.08 13.28 -2.57
C CYS A 43 15.05 12.60 -1.60
N PHE A 44 14.57 12.35 -0.38
CA PHE A 44 15.31 11.71 0.70
C PHE A 44 14.53 10.48 1.18
N VAL A 45 15.17 9.31 1.09
CA VAL A 45 14.55 8.03 1.41
C VAL A 45 15.16 7.44 2.67
N TYR A 46 14.34 7.22 3.68
CA TYR A 46 14.74 6.50 4.89
C TYR A 46 14.57 5.01 4.66
N THR A 47 15.69 4.30 4.67
CA THR A 47 15.73 2.85 4.43
C THR A 47 15.71 2.02 5.72
N ARG A 48 15.59 2.66 6.88
CA ARG A 48 15.41 1.98 8.16
C ARG A 48 13.93 1.80 8.43
N ILE A 49 13.48 0.59 8.71
CA ILE A 49 12.07 0.25 8.97
C ILE A 49 11.95 -0.37 10.36
N ASP A 50 10.82 -0.15 11.03
CA ASP A 50 10.48 -0.87 12.25
C ASP A 50 10.15 -2.33 11.87
N GLU A 51 10.85 -3.29 12.49
CA GLU A 51 10.64 -4.70 12.22
C GLU A 51 9.22 -5.20 12.53
N ASN A 52 8.50 -4.50 13.40
CA ASN A 52 7.12 -4.85 13.73
C ASN A 52 6.14 -4.62 12.58
N ILE A 53 6.47 -3.77 11.61
CA ILE A 53 5.64 -3.53 10.43
C ILE A 53 5.97 -4.44 9.25
N LEU A 54 7.07 -5.18 9.32
CA LEU A 54 7.42 -6.19 8.34
C LEU A 54 6.52 -7.42 8.51
N GLN A 55 6.04 -7.95 7.41
CA GLN A 55 5.19 -9.14 7.38
C GLN A 55 6.04 -10.40 7.59
N ARG A 56 6.31 -10.72 8.87
CA ARG A 56 6.91 -11.96 9.33
C ARG A 56 5.84 -12.80 10.03
N GLY A 57 5.17 -13.68 9.29
CA GLY A 57 4.07 -14.49 9.86
C GLY A 57 2.72 -13.76 9.91
N LYS A 58 2.13 -13.60 11.11
CA LYS A 58 0.77 -13.03 11.29
C LYS A 58 0.72 -11.50 11.48
N GLY A 59 1.86 -10.86 11.63
CA GLY A 59 1.95 -9.42 11.89
C GLY A 59 2.51 -8.65 10.71
N GLY A 60 2.39 -7.32 10.78
CA GLY A 60 2.92 -6.40 9.77
C GLY A 60 2.07 -6.28 8.50
N PHE A 61 2.37 -5.26 7.71
CA PHE A 61 1.68 -4.97 6.45
C PHE A 61 2.65 -4.74 5.29
N VAL A 62 3.95 -4.64 5.56
CA VAL A 62 5.00 -4.50 4.54
C VAL A 62 5.60 -5.87 4.26
N ASP A 63 5.52 -6.35 3.02
CA ASP A 63 6.17 -7.58 2.60
C ASP A 63 7.68 -7.47 2.74
N GLU A 64 8.29 -8.33 3.56
CA GLU A 64 9.71 -8.28 3.86
C GLU A 64 10.58 -8.49 2.62
N THR A 65 10.21 -9.43 1.75
CA THR A 65 10.97 -9.71 0.53
C THR A 65 10.93 -8.51 -0.43
N MET A 66 9.74 -7.95 -0.65
CA MET A 66 9.57 -6.76 -1.51
C MET A 66 10.35 -5.57 -0.96
N TYR A 67 10.34 -5.37 0.36
CA TYR A 67 11.11 -4.32 1.02
C TYR A 67 12.62 -4.51 0.82
N GLN A 68 13.16 -5.70 1.08
CA GLN A 68 14.60 -5.98 0.97
C GLN A 68 15.08 -5.79 -0.48
N LEU A 69 14.37 -6.32 -1.46
CA LEU A 69 14.68 -6.12 -2.88
C LEU A 69 14.68 -4.63 -3.27
N SER A 70 13.70 -3.89 -2.77
CA SER A 70 13.58 -2.44 -3.03
C SER A 70 14.73 -1.66 -2.40
N LYS A 71 15.11 -2.01 -1.19
CA LYS A 71 16.23 -1.42 -0.47
C LYS A 71 17.55 -1.64 -1.19
N GLU A 72 17.84 -2.88 -1.58
CA GLU A 72 19.05 -3.23 -2.33
C GLU A 72 19.14 -2.50 -3.68
N ALA A 73 18.02 -2.31 -4.36
CA ALA A 73 17.96 -1.59 -5.62
C ALA A 73 18.26 -0.10 -5.43
N LEU A 74 17.69 0.52 -4.40
CA LEU A 74 17.90 1.95 -4.12
C LEU A 74 19.29 2.24 -3.57
N GLU A 75 19.88 1.37 -2.76
CA GLU A 75 21.24 1.54 -2.24
C GLU A 75 22.32 1.55 -3.34
N LYS A 76 22.02 0.95 -4.49
CA LYS A 76 22.88 0.96 -5.68
C LYS A 76 22.68 2.15 -6.59
N PHE A 77 21.70 2.99 -6.27
CA PHE A 77 21.30 4.12 -7.14
C PHE A 77 21.57 5.45 -6.44
N ASP A 78 22.18 6.36 -7.18
CA ASP A 78 22.30 7.75 -6.79
C ASP A 78 22.06 8.69 -8.00
N GLY A 79 21.65 9.91 -7.73
CA GLY A 79 21.47 10.98 -8.71
C GLY A 79 20.08 11.01 -9.35
N LYS A 80 20.00 11.52 -10.57
CA LYS A 80 18.74 11.84 -11.24
C LYS A 80 17.96 10.58 -11.66
N MET A 81 16.73 10.46 -11.16
CA MET A 81 15.78 9.39 -11.49
C MET A 81 14.89 9.80 -12.66
N SER A 82 15.10 9.22 -13.84
CA SER A 82 14.22 9.36 -15.00
C SER A 82 13.17 8.25 -15.05
N GLU A 83 12.09 8.44 -15.82
CA GLU A 83 11.06 7.41 -15.98
C GLU A 83 11.64 6.09 -16.54
N LEU A 84 12.56 6.18 -17.49
CA LEU A 84 13.23 5.00 -18.03
C LEU A 84 14.06 4.26 -16.97
N LYS A 85 14.74 5.01 -16.08
CA LYS A 85 15.49 4.41 -14.96
C LYS A 85 14.56 3.74 -13.95
N LYS A 86 13.40 4.31 -13.67
CA LYS A 86 12.38 3.68 -12.80
C LYS A 86 11.91 2.34 -13.37
N LEU A 87 11.53 2.32 -14.65
CA LEU A 87 11.09 1.08 -15.32
C LEU A 87 12.19 0.02 -15.29
N LYS A 88 13.40 0.38 -15.68
CA LYS A 88 14.55 -0.53 -15.66
C LYS A 88 14.81 -1.07 -14.25
N MET A 89 14.74 -0.22 -13.22
CA MET A 89 14.93 -0.65 -11.83
C MET A 89 13.84 -1.62 -11.39
N LEU A 90 12.57 -1.40 -11.78
CA LEU A 90 11.47 -2.33 -11.48
C LEU A 90 11.70 -3.70 -12.13
N ASP A 91 12.03 -3.72 -13.42
CA ASP A 91 12.25 -4.95 -14.19
C ASP A 91 13.43 -5.77 -13.66
N GLU A 92 14.52 -5.11 -13.29
CA GLU A 92 15.72 -5.77 -12.75
C GLU A 92 15.51 -6.23 -11.28
N THR A 93 14.71 -5.51 -10.51
CA THR A 93 14.48 -5.81 -9.10
C THR A 93 13.45 -6.90 -8.91
N PHE A 94 12.32 -6.81 -9.61
CA PHE A 94 11.17 -7.70 -9.44
C PHE A 94 11.08 -8.72 -10.58
N THR A 95 12.10 -9.56 -10.70
CA THR A 95 12.04 -10.69 -11.61
C THR A 95 10.98 -11.71 -11.17
N THR A 96 10.42 -12.45 -12.10
CA THR A 96 9.40 -13.48 -11.82
C THR A 96 9.85 -14.44 -10.73
N GLU A 97 11.10 -14.89 -10.75
CA GLU A 97 11.64 -15.81 -9.74
C GLU A 97 11.62 -15.22 -8.33
N LYS A 98 12.06 -13.96 -8.19
CA LYS A 98 12.10 -13.27 -6.90
C LYS A 98 10.70 -13.00 -6.36
N VAL A 99 9.77 -12.58 -7.23
CA VAL A 99 8.39 -12.28 -6.84
C VAL A 99 7.62 -13.54 -6.46
N LEU A 100 7.85 -14.66 -7.13
CA LEU A 100 7.21 -15.94 -6.76
C LEU A 100 7.59 -16.44 -5.35
N GLN A 101 8.73 -16.00 -4.83
CA GLN A 101 9.21 -16.36 -3.48
C GLN A 101 8.71 -15.41 -2.38
N CYS A 102 8.02 -14.31 -2.72
CA CYS A 102 7.55 -13.36 -1.73
C CYS A 102 6.29 -13.86 -1.00
N SER A 103 6.09 -13.39 0.22
CA SER A 103 4.94 -13.76 1.06
C SER A 103 3.61 -13.31 0.45
N TYR A 104 3.61 -12.25 -0.34
CA TYR A 104 2.44 -11.80 -1.09
C TYR A 104 1.98 -12.86 -2.11
N MET A 105 2.89 -13.46 -2.87
CA MET A 105 2.54 -14.51 -3.85
C MET A 105 2.06 -15.79 -3.17
N GLU A 106 2.64 -16.16 -2.04
CA GLU A 106 2.11 -17.27 -1.24
C GLU A 106 0.65 -17.01 -0.83
N LYS A 107 0.36 -15.79 -0.38
CA LYS A 107 -0.99 -15.36 -0.01
C LYS A 107 -1.95 -15.36 -1.22
N VAL A 108 -1.51 -14.86 -2.38
CA VAL A 108 -2.28 -14.89 -3.64
C VAL A 108 -2.61 -16.33 -4.01
N ASN A 109 -1.63 -17.22 -4.05
CA ASN A 109 -1.82 -18.60 -4.41
C ASN A 109 -2.77 -19.33 -3.45
N ARG A 110 -2.65 -19.09 -2.14
CA ARG A 110 -3.57 -19.62 -1.13
C ARG A 110 -4.99 -19.13 -1.36
N THR A 111 -5.16 -17.84 -1.63
CA THR A 111 -6.49 -17.25 -1.89
C THR A 111 -7.08 -17.81 -3.19
N LEU A 112 -6.30 -17.93 -4.26
CA LEU A 112 -6.76 -18.52 -5.52
C LEU A 112 -7.20 -19.99 -5.32
N ALA A 113 -6.43 -20.78 -4.57
CA ALA A 113 -6.80 -22.14 -4.24
C ALA A 113 -8.11 -22.19 -3.44
N PHE A 114 -8.30 -21.27 -2.51
CA PHE A 114 -9.51 -21.18 -1.71
C PHE A 114 -10.73 -20.76 -2.55
N LEU A 115 -10.59 -19.79 -3.46
CA LEU A 115 -11.64 -19.31 -4.37
C LEU A 115 -12.21 -20.43 -5.27
N GLN A 116 -11.46 -21.50 -5.53
CA GLN A 116 -11.96 -22.67 -6.28
C GLN A 116 -13.09 -23.41 -5.55
N TYR A 117 -13.21 -23.24 -4.24
CA TYR A 117 -14.16 -23.94 -3.39
C TYR A 117 -15.26 -23.06 -2.81
N ILE A 118 -15.18 -21.73 -3.05
CA ILE A 118 -16.13 -20.76 -2.47
C ILE A 118 -17.29 -20.50 -3.41
N ARG A 119 -18.46 -20.33 -2.82
CA ARG A 119 -19.66 -19.90 -3.52
C ARG A 119 -19.58 -18.41 -3.86
N VAL A 120 -20.22 -18.00 -4.96
CA VAL A 120 -20.20 -16.62 -5.46
C VAL A 120 -20.71 -15.60 -4.43
N ASP A 121 -21.64 -15.99 -3.56
CA ASP A 121 -22.21 -15.17 -2.50
C ASP A 121 -21.24 -14.91 -1.32
N GLU A 122 -20.15 -15.65 -1.21
CA GLU A 122 -19.12 -15.49 -0.18
C GLU A 122 -17.88 -14.72 -0.65
N LEU A 123 -17.81 -14.34 -1.92
CA LEU A 123 -16.65 -13.67 -2.54
C LEU A 123 -16.22 -12.38 -1.83
N LYS A 124 -17.16 -11.64 -1.23
CA LYS A 124 -16.85 -10.38 -0.51
C LYS A 124 -15.90 -10.56 0.68
N LYS A 125 -15.93 -11.70 1.35
CA LYS A 125 -15.02 -12.03 2.46
C LYS A 125 -13.59 -12.21 1.96
N GLU A 126 -13.43 -12.84 0.80
CA GLU A 126 -12.12 -13.17 0.24
C GLU A 126 -11.44 -11.97 -0.42
N GLU A 127 -12.21 -11.04 -0.94
CA GLU A 127 -11.66 -9.78 -1.45
C GLU A 127 -10.93 -9.00 -0.34
N SER A 128 -11.43 -9.03 0.88
CA SER A 128 -10.77 -8.43 2.04
C SER A 128 -9.48 -9.16 2.44
N CYS A 129 -9.41 -10.48 2.23
CA CYS A 129 -8.21 -11.27 2.51
C CYS A 129 -7.05 -10.94 1.57
N LEU A 130 -7.33 -10.67 0.28
CA LEU A 130 -6.29 -10.29 -0.68
C LEU A 130 -5.69 -8.93 -0.38
N ARG A 131 -6.52 -7.97 -0.05
CA ARG A 131 -6.07 -6.59 0.15
C ARG A 131 -5.47 -6.34 1.52
N ASN A 132 -5.82 -7.15 2.52
CA ASN A 132 -5.48 -6.91 3.93
C ASN A 132 -5.81 -5.47 4.41
N ILE A 133 -6.82 -4.87 3.79
CA ILE A 133 -7.27 -3.51 4.08
C ILE A 133 -8.60 -3.61 4.80
N PHE A 134 -8.59 -3.25 6.07
CA PHE A 134 -9.81 -3.06 6.83
C PHE A 134 -10.31 -1.65 6.61
N SER A 135 -11.49 -1.51 6.02
CA SER A 135 -12.16 -0.23 5.90
C SER A 135 -13.22 -0.09 6.98
N TYR A 136 -13.22 1.06 7.63
CA TYR A 136 -14.25 1.42 8.60
C TYR A 136 -15.09 2.56 8.01
N THR A 137 -16.39 2.40 8.07
CA THR A 137 -17.29 3.51 7.79
C THR A 137 -17.40 4.34 9.05
N ILE A 138 -17.03 5.60 8.98
CA ILE A 138 -17.12 6.55 10.08
C ILE A 138 -18.23 7.56 9.80
N ILE A 139 -18.98 7.90 10.82
CA ILE A 139 -20.00 8.94 10.76
C ILE A 139 -19.44 10.15 11.54
N PRO A 140 -19.44 11.38 10.96
CA PRO A 140 -19.07 12.58 11.69
C PRO A 140 -19.93 12.72 12.96
N ARG A 141 -19.32 13.19 14.04
CA ARG A 141 -20.01 13.29 15.35
C ARG A 141 -21.27 14.16 15.28
N SER A 142 -21.21 15.25 14.53
CA SER A 142 -22.40 16.10 14.31
C SER A 142 -23.57 15.33 13.68
N THR A 143 -23.30 14.57 12.62
CA THR A 143 -24.30 13.73 11.94
C THR A 143 -24.84 12.62 12.85
N TYR A 144 -23.97 12.03 13.70
CA TYR A 144 -24.39 11.04 14.68
C TYR A 144 -25.30 11.65 15.73
N ASP A 145 -24.93 12.81 16.31
CA ASP A 145 -25.69 13.48 17.36
C ASP A 145 -27.09 13.93 16.85
N GLU A 146 -27.19 14.36 15.59
CA GLU A 146 -28.44 14.74 14.94
C GLU A 146 -29.39 13.55 14.68
N ASN A 147 -28.84 12.36 14.41
CA ASN A 147 -29.61 11.17 13.98
C ASN A 147 -29.45 9.99 14.96
N LYS A 148 -29.07 10.27 16.19
CA LYS A 148 -28.66 9.25 17.17
C LYS A 148 -29.70 8.13 17.36
N GLN A 149 -30.97 8.48 17.53
CA GLN A 149 -32.01 7.49 17.76
C GLN A 149 -32.19 6.52 16.58
N GLU A 150 -32.19 7.05 15.34
CA GLU A 150 -32.33 6.22 14.15
C GLU A 150 -31.13 5.30 13.96
N ILE A 151 -29.93 5.82 14.19
CA ILE A 151 -28.68 5.03 14.06
C ILE A 151 -28.64 3.92 15.10
N GLU A 152 -28.97 4.21 16.36
CA GLU A 152 -28.97 3.22 17.42
C GLU A 152 -30.02 2.12 17.18
N THR A 153 -31.22 2.50 16.74
CA THR A 153 -32.27 1.54 16.36
C THR A 153 -31.83 0.63 15.22
N PHE A 154 -31.23 1.20 14.17
CA PHE A 154 -30.73 0.44 13.04
C PHE A 154 -29.59 -0.54 13.42
N VAL A 155 -28.69 -0.12 14.30
CA VAL A 155 -27.62 -0.98 14.81
C VAL A 155 -28.18 -2.15 15.63
N GLU A 156 -29.21 -1.91 16.44
CA GLU A 156 -29.88 -2.97 17.21
C GLU A 156 -30.59 -3.99 16.30
N GLU A 157 -31.24 -3.50 15.24
CA GLU A 157 -31.86 -4.39 14.23
C GLU A 157 -30.84 -5.25 13.49
N LEU A 158 -29.68 -4.68 13.14
CA LEU A 158 -28.58 -5.43 12.51
C LEU A 158 -27.99 -6.49 13.43
N LYS A 159 -27.87 -6.21 14.73
CA LYS A 159 -27.40 -7.20 15.71
C LYS A 159 -28.36 -8.38 15.82
N LYS A 160 -29.67 -8.13 15.85
CA LYS A 160 -30.72 -9.18 15.92
C LYS A 160 -30.81 -10.05 14.67
N LYS A 161 -30.32 -9.58 13.51
CA LYS A 161 -30.31 -10.36 12.26
C LYS A 161 -29.06 -11.24 12.09
N ASN A 162 -28.01 -11.00 12.89
CA ASN A 162 -26.75 -11.74 12.82
C ASN A 162 -26.58 -12.76 13.97
N ASP A 163 -27.53 -12.80 14.91
CA ASP A 163 -27.72 -13.88 15.89
C ASP A 163 -28.75 -14.91 15.37
#